data_df3e1ca37215051abfcc57314e5c5996
#
_entry.id   df3e1ca37215051abfcc57314e5c5996
#
_cell.length_a   1.000
_cell.length_b   1.000
_cell.length_c   1.000
_cell.angle_alpha   90.00
_cell.angle_beta   90.00
_cell.angle_gamma   90.00
#
_symmetry.space_group_name_H-M   'P 1'
#
loop_
_entity.id
_entity.type
_entity.pdbx_description
1 polymer ?
#
loop_
_entity_poly.entity_id
_entity_poly.type
_entity_poly.pdbx_seq_one_letter_code
_entity_poly.pdbx_strand_id
1 'polypeptide(L)'
;MHCLFLCFLSITAALGSIPELPARSCWEIKASEGEDTISKKYWLDQLGTREYVFEVFCDQKTSSGGCTVFQRRVDGSVDFFLDWTDYKHGFGNLSGEFWLGLEKIHRLTSDHNNVRRVDLEDFEGNTAYAEYNMFGVMSRENKYKLILGAYSGKKKCSACKESGGGKISKVEGTQILLR
;
A
#
# COMPACT_ATOMS: atom_id res chain seq x y z
N MET A 1 61.78 -16.53 10.98
CA MET A 1 60.44 -16.89 10.54
C MET A 1 59.49 -15.74 10.92
N HIS A 2 59.22 -14.83 9.96
CA HIS A 2 58.32 -13.70 10.16
C HIS A 2 57.01 -14.02 9.43
N CYS A 3 55.93 -14.17 10.20
CA CYS A 3 54.59 -14.40 9.67
C CYS A 3 53.96 -13.02 9.45
N LEU A 4 53.84 -12.60 8.19
CA LEU A 4 53.11 -11.40 7.79
C LEU A 4 51.63 -11.75 7.71
N PHE A 5 50.84 -11.28 8.68
CA PHE A 5 49.37 -11.27 8.61
C PHE A 5 48.93 -10.13 7.74
N LEU A 6 48.54 -10.40 6.49
CA LEU A 6 47.83 -9.48 5.63
C LEU A 6 46.38 -9.41 6.06
N CYS A 7 46.01 -8.33 6.77
CA CYS A 7 44.64 -8.02 7.11
C CYS A 7 43.95 -7.43 5.87
N PHE A 8 43.16 -8.25 5.15
CA PHE A 8 42.26 -7.77 4.09
C PHE A 8 41.07 -7.09 4.74
N LEU A 9 41.09 -5.75 4.80
CA LEU A 9 39.91 -4.95 5.10
C LEU A 9 38.99 -4.98 3.87
N SER A 10 38.02 -5.86 3.91
CA SER A 10 36.91 -5.83 2.95
C SER A 10 36.01 -4.64 3.26
N ILE A 11 36.18 -3.55 2.56
CA ILE A 11 35.22 -2.44 2.54
C ILE A 11 34.05 -2.89 1.68
N THR A 12 33.03 -3.51 2.30
CA THR A 12 31.74 -3.69 1.65
C THR A 12 31.01 -2.36 1.68
N ALA A 13 31.08 -1.64 0.56
CA ALA A 13 30.19 -0.50 0.32
C ALA A 13 28.76 -1.01 0.38
N ALA A 14 27.99 -0.53 1.35
CA ALA A 14 26.55 -0.76 1.45
C ALA A 14 25.85 0.06 0.35
N LEU A 15 25.97 -0.39 -0.91
CA LEU A 15 24.99 -0.08 -1.93
C LEU A 15 23.73 -0.80 -1.51
N GLY A 16 22.63 -0.06 -1.30
CA GLY A 16 21.33 -0.63 -0.96
C GLY A 16 20.89 -1.61 -2.06
N SER A 17 21.31 -2.86 -1.93
CA SER A 17 20.96 -3.92 -2.87
C SER A 17 19.48 -4.20 -2.77
N ILE A 18 18.76 -4.18 -3.89
CA ILE A 18 17.46 -4.80 -4.04
C ILE A 18 17.59 -6.23 -3.49
N PRO A 19 16.72 -6.66 -2.56
CA PRO A 19 16.75 -8.01 -2.03
C PRO A 19 16.87 -9.05 -3.16
N GLU A 20 17.59 -10.13 -2.93
CA GLU A 20 17.92 -11.12 -3.97
C GLU A 20 16.69 -11.70 -4.66
N LEU A 21 15.54 -11.71 -3.95
CA LEU A 21 14.19 -12.00 -4.45
C LEU A 21 13.18 -11.11 -3.70
N PRO A 22 12.70 -9.99 -4.30
CA PRO A 22 11.61 -9.23 -3.70
C PRO A 22 10.35 -10.09 -3.60
N ALA A 23 9.62 -9.97 -2.49
CA ALA A 23 8.37 -10.68 -2.27
C ALA A 23 7.30 -10.24 -3.30
N ARG A 24 6.32 -11.10 -3.58
CA ARG A 24 5.24 -10.78 -4.51
C ARG A 24 4.15 -9.92 -3.90
N SER A 25 4.00 -9.98 -2.56
CA SER A 25 2.97 -9.23 -1.83
C SER A 25 3.40 -8.94 -0.39
N CYS A 26 2.74 -7.97 0.24
CA CYS A 26 2.91 -7.72 1.67
C CYS A 26 2.48 -8.92 2.54
N TRP A 27 1.53 -9.72 2.06
CA TRP A 27 1.11 -10.95 2.73
C TRP A 27 2.22 -12.00 2.73
N GLU A 28 2.94 -12.18 1.62
CA GLU A 28 4.08 -13.10 1.54
C GLU A 28 5.19 -12.70 2.53
N ILE A 29 5.47 -11.39 2.66
CA ILE A 29 6.40 -10.87 3.65
C ILE A 29 5.94 -11.23 5.07
N LYS A 30 4.66 -10.98 5.39
CA LYS A 30 4.09 -11.32 6.70
C LYS A 30 4.19 -12.81 6.99
N ALA A 31 3.89 -13.65 5.99
CA ALA A 31 3.96 -15.10 6.13
C ALA A 31 5.39 -15.62 6.35
N SER A 32 6.40 -14.97 5.76
CA SER A 32 7.81 -15.38 5.88
C SER A 32 8.50 -14.84 7.13
N GLU A 33 8.21 -13.58 7.54
CA GLU A 33 8.86 -12.93 8.68
C GLU A 33 8.10 -13.16 10.01
N GLY A 34 6.83 -13.59 9.95
CA GLY A 34 6.02 -13.92 11.14
C GLY A 34 5.37 -12.71 11.82
N GLU A 35 4.99 -12.88 13.09
CA GLU A 35 4.23 -11.88 13.85
C GLU A 35 5.01 -10.60 14.16
N ASP A 36 6.34 -10.66 14.23
CA ASP A 36 7.20 -9.52 14.51
C ASP A 36 7.44 -8.61 13.29
N THR A 37 6.85 -8.94 12.14
CA THR A 37 6.98 -8.14 10.91
C THR A 37 6.49 -6.72 11.14
N ILE A 38 7.32 -5.75 10.81
CA ILE A 38 7.01 -4.32 11.02
C ILE A 38 6.37 -3.68 9.80
N SER A 39 5.46 -2.73 10.05
CA SER A 39 4.87 -1.89 8.99
C SER A 39 5.90 -0.87 8.51
N LYS A 40 6.35 -1.01 7.27
CA LYS A 40 7.34 -0.12 6.61
C LYS A 40 7.26 -0.23 5.10
N LYS A 41 8.15 0.45 4.42
CA LYS A 41 8.35 0.31 2.97
C LYS A 41 9.04 -1.00 2.63
N TYR A 42 8.54 -1.68 1.60
CA TYR A 42 9.11 -2.89 1.04
C TYR A 42 9.11 -2.82 -0.49
N TRP A 43 10.06 -3.50 -1.11
CA TRP A 43 10.06 -3.72 -2.54
C TRP A 43 9.23 -4.95 -2.88
N LEU A 44 8.34 -4.83 -3.85
CA LEU A 44 7.55 -5.94 -4.35
C LEU A 44 7.88 -6.22 -5.83
N ASP A 45 7.90 -7.51 -6.17
CA ASP A 45 7.97 -8.04 -7.53
C ASP A 45 6.82 -9.03 -7.73
N GLN A 46 5.64 -8.52 -8.01
CA GLN A 46 4.43 -9.32 -8.07
C GLN A 46 4.51 -10.48 -9.09
N LEU A 47 5.20 -10.28 -10.20
CA LEU A 47 5.34 -11.29 -11.25
C LEU A 47 6.56 -12.20 -11.03
N GLY A 48 7.50 -11.83 -10.17
CA GLY A 48 8.75 -12.57 -9.95
C GLY A 48 9.72 -12.50 -11.15
N THR A 49 9.53 -11.53 -12.03
CA THR A 49 10.33 -11.36 -13.26
C THR A 49 11.45 -10.35 -13.13
N ARG A 50 11.47 -9.59 -12.04
CA ARG A 50 12.34 -8.42 -11.81
C ARG A 50 12.15 -7.26 -12.80
N GLU A 51 11.20 -7.38 -13.71
CA GLU A 51 10.94 -6.36 -14.72
C GLU A 51 10.19 -5.14 -14.16
N TYR A 52 9.37 -5.38 -13.11
CA TYR A 52 8.50 -4.35 -12.55
C TYR A 52 8.53 -4.33 -11.02
N VAL A 53 9.72 -4.14 -10.47
CA VAL A 53 9.92 -3.98 -9.03
C VAL A 53 9.59 -2.56 -8.60
N PHE A 54 8.77 -2.38 -7.58
CA PHE A 54 8.44 -1.06 -7.03
C PHE A 54 8.24 -1.08 -5.52
N GLU A 55 8.48 0.08 -4.88
CA GLU A 55 8.23 0.25 -3.45
C GLU A 55 6.75 0.42 -3.16
N VAL A 56 6.32 -0.20 -2.05
CA VAL A 56 5.01 -0.02 -1.43
C VAL A 56 5.17 0.17 0.08
N PHE A 57 4.14 0.67 0.74
CA PHE A 57 4.05 0.58 2.19
C PHE A 57 3.21 -0.64 2.55
N CYS A 58 3.78 -1.56 3.35
CA CYS A 58 3.05 -2.70 3.90
C CYS A 58 2.58 -2.37 5.32
N ASP A 59 1.27 -2.47 5.55
CA ASP A 59 0.70 -2.48 6.89
C ASP A 59 0.65 -3.92 7.39
N GLN A 60 1.46 -4.19 8.41
CA GLN A 60 1.63 -5.54 8.97
C GLN A 60 0.85 -5.76 10.26
N LYS A 61 0.01 -4.77 10.66
CA LYS A 61 -0.73 -4.78 11.93
C LYS A 61 -2.24 -4.80 11.75
N THR A 62 -2.77 -3.98 10.86
CA THR A 62 -4.21 -3.85 10.65
C THR A 62 -4.80 -5.14 10.09
N SER A 63 -5.90 -5.62 10.68
CA SER A 63 -6.65 -6.80 10.20
C SER A 63 -5.79 -8.05 9.94
N SER A 64 -4.92 -8.40 10.88
CA SER A 64 -3.94 -9.51 10.80
C SER A 64 -2.69 -9.21 9.95
N GLY A 65 -2.54 -8.01 9.43
CA GLY A 65 -1.38 -7.61 8.64
C GLY A 65 -1.37 -8.11 7.20
N GLY A 66 -0.23 -7.94 6.53
CA GLY A 66 -0.04 -8.37 5.15
C GLY A 66 -0.77 -7.50 4.12
N CYS A 67 -1.13 -6.26 4.49
CA CYS A 67 -1.87 -5.36 3.63
C CYS A 67 -0.96 -4.38 2.89
N THR A 68 -1.18 -4.20 1.59
CA THR A 68 -0.54 -3.13 0.81
C THR A 68 -1.36 -1.86 0.91
N VAL A 69 -0.78 -0.77 1.40
CA VAL A 69 -1.42 0.55 1.42
C VAL A 69 -1.29 1.18 0.04
N PHE A 70 -2.38 1.59 -0.58
CA PHE A 70 -2.32 2.28 -1.86
C PHE A 70 -2.76 3.74 -1.82
N GLN A 71 -3.35 4.19 -0.72
CA GLN A 71 -3.61 5.60 -0.42
C GLN A 71 -3.49 5.84 1.08
N ARG A 72 -2.90 6.97 1.46
CA ARG A 72 -2.90 7.45 2.85
C ARG A 72 -3.09 8.96 2.89
N ARG A 73 -3.98 9.41 3.79
CA ARG A 73 -4.15 10.81 4.19
C ARG A 73 -3.90 10.91 5.69
N VAL A 74 -3.22 11.97 6.12
CA VAL A 74 -2.87 12.20 7.54
C VAL A 74 -3.13 13.66 7.93
N ASP A 75 -2.48 14.61 7.27
CA ASP A 75 -2.40 16.02 7.70
C ASP A 75 -2.62 17.03 6.58
N GLY A 76 -2.87 16.58 5.36
CA GLY A 76 -3.04 17.43 4.18
C GLY A 76 -1.74 18.00 3.62
N SER A 77 -0.58 17.48 4.03
CA SER A 77 0.74 17.93 3.55
C SER A 77 0.98 17.68 2.05
N VAL A 78 0.23 16.75 1.47
CA VAL A 78 0.29 16.44 0.04
C VAL A 78 -0.99 16.93 -0.64
N ASP A 79 -0.84 17.71 -1.70
CA ASP A 79 -1.95 18.12 -2.57
C ASP A 79 -2.46 16.92 -3.37
N PHE A 80 -3.76 16.65 -3.30
CA PHE A 80 -4.44 15.62 -4.09
C PHE A 80 -5.28 16.21 -5.23
N PHE A 81 -5.26 17.52 -5.41
CA PHE A 81 -5.87 18.19 -6.55
C PHE A 81 -4.88 18.24 -7.73
N LEU A 82 -4.62 17.06 -8.30
CA LEU A 82 -3.63 16.83 -9.35
C LEU A 82 -4.30 16.27 -10.60
N ASP A 83 -3.54 16.20 -11.69
CA ASP A 83 -4.05 15.75 -12.98
C ASP A 83 -4.10 14.22 -13.14
N TRP A 84 -4.59 13.77 -14.29
CA TRP A 84 -4.69 12.35 -14.62
C TRP A 84 -3.33 11.65 -14.67
N THR A 85 -2.29 12.36 -15.13
CA THR A 85 -0.94 11.80 -15.27
C THR A 85 -0.36 11.47 -13.91
N ASP A 86 -0.56 12.35 -12.93
CA ASP A 86 -0.15 12.13 -11.54
C ASP A 86 -0.91 10.96 -10.93
N TYR A 87 -2.23 10.92 -11.08
CA TYR A 87 -3.04 9.80 -10.58
C TYR A 87 -2.69 8.46 -11.23
N LYS A 88 -2.24 8.47 -12.47
CA LYS A 88 -1.79 7.27 -13.18
C LYS A 88 -0.48 6.72 -12.59
N HIS A 89 0.50 7.58 -12.35
CA HIS A 89 1.85 7.16 -11.93
C HIS A 89 2.02 7.08 -10.41
N GLY A 90 1.24 7.86 -9.66
CA GLY A 90 1.34 8.00 -8.21
C GLY A 90 2.13 9.22 -7.78
N PHE A 91 1.87 9.70 -6.57
CA PHE A 91 2.47 10.89 -5.99
C PHE A 91 2.51 10.82 -4.47
N GLY A 92 3.24 11.75 -3.83
CA GLY A 92 3.42 11.83 -2.39
C GLY A 92 4.58 10.97 -1.89
N ASN A 93 4.58 10.69 -0.58
CA ASN A 93 5.63 9.94 0.10
C ASN A 93 5.03 8.73 0.81
N LEU A 94 5.51 7.52 0.54
CA LEU A 94 5.03 6.28 1.14
C LEU A 94 5.12 6.26 2.68
N SER A 95 5.99 7.08 3.28
CA SER A 95 6.08 7.21 4.75
C SER A 95 5.09 8.22 5.34
N GLY A 96 4.41 9.03 4.52
CA GLY A 96 3.41 10.02 4.89
C GLY A 96 2.14 9.89 4.07
N GLU A 97 1.69 10.98 3.45
CA GLU A 97 0.55 11.00 2.53
C GLU A 97 0.97 10.62 1.13
N PHE A 98 0.17 9.80 0.45
CA PHE A 98 0.44 9.37 -0.92
C PHE A 98 -0.77 8.75 -1.62
N TRP A 99 -0.67 8.73 -2.93
CA TRP A 99 -1.41 7.89 -3.85
C TRP A 99 -0.45 7.00 -4.62
N LEU A 100 -0.62 5.68 -4.58
CA LEU A 100 0.34 4.71 -5.16
C LEU A 100 0.43 4.77 -6.68
N GLY A 101 -0.66 5.15 -7.35
CA GLY A 101 -0.79 5.22 -8.81
C GLY A 101 -1.58 4.06 -9.41
N LEU A 102 -2.43 4.40 -10.39
CA LEU A 102 -3.34 3.44 -11.03
C LEU A 102 -2.60 2.29 -11.72
N GLU A 103 -1.43 2.53 -12.30
CA GLU A 103 -0.62 1.49 -12.96
C GLU A 103 -0.15 0.41 -11.96
N LYS A 104 0.32 0.83 -10.79
CA LYS A 104 0.75 -0.11 -9.74
C LYS A 104 -0.44 -0.82 -9.12
N ILE A 105 -1.55 -0.08 -8.84
CA ILE A 105 -2.78 -0.65 -8.30
C ILE A 105 -3.36 -1.69 -9.27
N HIS A 106 -3.40 -1.40 -10.57
CA HIS A 106 -3.82 -2.36 -11.59
C HIS A 106 -3.00 -3.66 -11.51
N ARG A 107 -1.67 -3.55 -11.44
CA ARG A 107 -0.78 -4.72 -11.32
C ARG A 107 -1.08 -5.53 -10.06
N LEU A 108 -1.16 -4.86 -8.90
CA LEU A 108 -1.46 -5.51 -7.62
C LEU A 108 -2.82 -6.20 -7.58
N THR A 109 -3.75 -5.83 -8.45
CA THR A 109 -5.14 -6.34 -8.45
C THR A 109 -5.51 -7.13 -9.71
N SER A 110 -4.54 -7.48 -10.54
CA SER A 110 -4.78 -8.15 -11.82
C SER A 110 -5.36 -9.57 -11.70
N ASP A 111 -5.14 -10.24 -10.59
CA ASP A 111 -5.68 -11.57 -10.28
C ASP A 111 -7.12 -11.53 -9.75
N HIS A 112 -7.67 -10.34 -9.46
CA HIS A 112 -9.02 -10.07 -8.94
C HIS A 112 -9.37 -10.76 -7.61
N ASN A 113 -8.42 -11.34 -6.89
CA ASN A 113 -8.62 -12.01 -5.60
C ASN A 113 -8.34 -11.09 -4.40
N ASN A 114 -8.33 -9.79 -4.61
CA ASN A 114 -7.96 -8.83 -3.59
C ASN A 114 -9.18 -8.33 -2.81
N VAL A 115 -9.05 -8.32 -1.49
CA VAL A 115 -9.99 -7.66 -0.58
C VAL A 115 -9.51 -6.23 -0.36
N ARG A 116 -10.42 -5.26 -0.45
CA ARG A 116 -10.14 -3.87 -0.13
C ARG A 116 -10.72 -3.51 1.22
N ARG A 117 -9.90 -2.85 2.03
CA ARG A 117 -10.31 -2.21 3.28
C ARG A 117 -10.05 -0.71 3.21
N VAL A 118 -10.99 0.07 3.70
CA VAL A 118 -10.88 1.51 3.91
C VAL A 118 -11.00 1.75 5.40
N ASP A 119 -9.95 2.29 6.02
CA ASP A 119 -9.97 2.75 7.41
C ASP A 119 -10.11 4.27 7.41
N LEU A 120 -10.98 4.77 8.27
CA LEU A 120 -11.30 6.18 8.44
C LEU A 120 -11.13 6.54 9.91
N GLU A 121 -10.55 7.71 10.17
CA GLU A 121 -10.44 8.30 11.50
C GLU A 121 -10.88 9.75 11.44
N ASP A 122 -11.66 10.21 12.44
CA ASP A 122 -12.07 11.61 12.57
C ASP A 122 -11.16 12.38 13.53
N PHE A 123 -11.34 13.70 13.62
CA PHE A 123 -10.55 14.57 14.49
C PHE A 123 -10.72 14.30 15.99
N GLU A 124 -11.68 13.49 16.37
CA GLU A 124 -11.95 13.08 17.75
C GLU A 124 -11.34 11.70 18.06
N GLY A 125 -10.66 11.08 17.09
CA GLY A 125 -10.07 9.74 17.19
C GLY A 125 -11.07 8.59 17.07
N ASN A 126 -12.30 8.86 16.60
CA ASN A 126 -13.24 7.78 16.30
C ASN A 126 -12.86 7.12 14.99
N THR A 127 -12.86 5.80 14.99
CA THR A 127 -12.47 5.01 13.83
C THR A 127 -13.66 4.25 13.24
N ALA A 128 -13.67 4.13 11.92
CA ALA A 128 -14.59 3.29 11.18
C ALA A 128 -13.86 2.56 10.05
N TYR A 129 -14.42 1.46 9.58
CA TYR A 129 -13.88 0.79 8.40
C TYR A 129 -14.96 0.24 7.49
N ALA A 130 -14.59 0.09 6.21
CA ALA A 130 -15.39 -0.56 5.19
C ALA A 130 -14.54 -1.61 4.47
N GLU A 131 -15.11 -2.77 4.21
CA GLU A 131 -14.46 -3.84 3.46
C GLU A 131 -15.29 -4.22 2.24
N TYR A 132 -14.59 -4.58 1.17
CA TYR A 132 -15.17 -5.11 -0.07
C TYR A 132 -14.46 -6.42 -0.37
N ASN A 133 -15.25 -7.48 -0.56
CA ASN A 133 -14.73 -8.84 -0.75
C ASN A 133 -14.03 -9.06 -2.11
N MET A 134 -14.14 -8.11 -3.02
CA MET A 134 -13.42 -8.07 -4.28
C MET A 134 -13.11 -6.63 -4.65
N PHE A 135 -11.88 -6.38 -5.08
CA PHE A 135 -11.43 -5.09 -5.58
C PHE A 135 -10.45 -5.32 -6.73
N GLY A 136 -10.66 -4.60 -7.81
CA GLY A 136 -9.73 -4.62 -8.94
C GLY A 136 -9.79 -3.34 -9.73
N VAL A 137 -8.68 -3.01 -10.36
CA VAL A 137 -8.55 -1.92 -11.33
C VAL A 137 -8.12 -2.52 -12.65
N MET A 138 -8.92 -2.33 -13.68
CA MET A 138 -8.64 -2.84 -15.02
C MET A 138 -7.42 -2.15 -15.65
N SER A 139 -6.96 -2.66 -16.77
CA SER A 139 -5.80 -2.13 -17.48
C SER A 139 -6.02 -0.72 -18.05
N ARG A 140 -4.94 -0.13 -18.55
CA ARG A 140 -4.95 1.18 -19.23
C ARG A 140 -5.91 1.22 -20.42
N GLU A 141 -5.98 0.15 -21.22
CA GLU A 141 -6.88 0.01 -22.36
C GLU A 141 -8.35 0.13 -21.95
N ASN A 142 -8.66 -0.35 -20.74
CA ASN A 142 -9.97 -0.24 -20.11
C ASN A 142 -10.12 1.04 -19.25
N LYS A 143 -9.24 2.03 -19.42
CA LYS A 143 -9.24 3.32 -18.70
C LYS A 143 -9.26 3.14 -17.18
N TYR A 144 -8.58 2.12 -16.67
CA TYR A 144 -8.50 1.80 -15.23
C TYR A 144 -9.88 1.69 -14.56
N LYS A 145 -10.83 1.07 -15.25
CA LYS A 145 -12.19 0.85 -14.74
C LYS A 145 -12.13 0.08 -13.41
N LEU A 146 -12.85 0.60 -12.42
CA LEU A 146 -12.97 0.00 -11.11
C LEU A 146 -13.90 -1.21 -11.12
N ILE A 147 -13.49 -2.30 -10.47
CA ILE A 147 -14.29 -3.49 -10.18
C ILE A 147 -14.44 -3.59 -8.67
N LEU A 148 -15.68 -3.66 -8.18
CA LEU A 148 -15.98 -3.83 -6.75
C LEU A 148 -16.93 -5.00 -6.55
N GLY A 149 -16.64 -5.81 -5.52
CA GLY A 149 -17.52 -6.85 -5.02
C GLY A 149 -18.47 -6.36 -3.94
N ALA A 150 -19.05 -7.30 -3.22
CA ALA A 150 -20.00 -7.02 -2.16
C ALA A 150 -19.32 -6.28 -0.99
N TYR A 151 -20.04 -5.32 -0.44
CA TYR A 151 -19.67 -4.61 0.77
C TYR A 151 -19.90 -5.46 2.01
N SER A 152 -18.91 -5.48 2.89
CA SER A 152 -19.03 -5.95 4.26
C SER A 152 -18.31 -4.94 5.18
N GLY A 153 -18.91 -4.57 6.30
CA GLY A 153 -18.26 -3.65 7.23
C GLY A 153 -19.15 -3.36 8.43
N LYS A 154 -18.52 -3.06 9.58
CA LYS A 154 -19.25 -2.57 10.75
C LYS A 154 -19.47 -1.07 10.58
N LYS A 155 -20.70 -0.66 10.23
CA LYS A 155 -21.14 0.72 10.36
C LYS A 155 -21.04 1.13 11.83
N LYS A 156 -19.99 1.84 12.22
CA LYS A 156 -19.97 2.71 13.39
C LYS A 156 -19.36 4.05 13.00
N CYS A 157 -19.86 4.62 11.92
CA CYS A 157 -19.63 6.01 11.63
C CYS A 157 -20.97 6.73 11.75
N SER A 158 -21.20 7.42 12.85
CA SER A 158 -22.36 8.31 13.01
C SER A 158 -22.35 9.47 11.98
N ALA A 159 -21.20 9.74 11.38
CA ALA A 159 -21.02 10.74 10.33
C ALA A 159 -21.23 10.20 8.91
N CYS A 160 -21.27 8.87 8.71
CA CYS A 160 -21.57 8.24 7.41
C CYS A 160 -23.09 8.09 7.23
N LYS A 161 -23.83 9.19 7.24
CA LYS A 161 -25.23 9.19 6.79
C LYS A 161 -25.26 8.89 5.30
N GLU A 162 -26.10 7.93 4.92
CA GLU A 162 -26.50 7.70 3.53
C GLU A 162 -27.18 8.96 2.99
N SER A 163 -26.39 9.91 2.52
CA SER A 163 -26.87 10.96 1.63
C SER A 163 -26.22 10.72 0.29
N GLY A 164 -27.03 10.34 -0.69
CA GLY A 164 -26.59 10.26 -2.07
C GLY A 164 -25.80 11.52 -2.43
N GLY A 165 -24.53 11.39 -2.76
CA GLY A 165 -23.66 12.48 -3.21
C GLY A 165 -23.06 13.36 -2.13
N GLY A 166 -23.08 13.00 -0.84
CA GLY A 166 -22.50 13.79 0.25
C GLY A 166 -20.98 13.82 0.23
N LYS A 167 -20.39 15.02 0.08
CA LYS A 167 -18.97 15.28 0.33
C LYS A 167 -18.63 14.79 1.74
N ILE A 168 -17.64 13.89 1.86
CA ILE A 168 -16.96 13.61 3.14
C ILE A 168 -16.13 14.85 3.45
N SER A 169 -16.68 15.75 4.26
CA SER A 169 -16.13 17.11 4.40
C SER A 169 -15.06 17.25 5.45
N LYS A 170 -14.77 16.24 6.28
CA LYS A 170 -13.68 16.26 7.27
C LYS A 170 -13.33 14.86 7.72
N VAL A 171 -12.28 14.27 7.16
CA VAL A 171 -11.64 13.06 7.65
C VAL A 171 -10.16 13.37 7.79
N GLU A 172 -9.60 13.25 8.98
CA GLU A 172 -8.20 13.57 9.27
C GLU A 172 -7.29 12.42 8.83
N GLY A 173 -7.73 11.19 9.00
CA GLY A 173 -6.97 10.00 8.61
C GLY A 173 -7.78 9.08 7.70
N THR A 174 -7.25 8.81 6.52
CA THR A 174 -7.80 7.78 5.61
C THR A 174 -6.68 6.91 5.12
N GLN A 175 -6.81 5.62 5.35
CA GLN A 175 -5.90 4.62 4.78
C GLN A 175 -6.70 3.61 3.97
N ILE A 176 -6.25 3.32 2.76
CA ILE A 176 -6.89 2.33 1.89
C ILE A 176 -5.91 1.19 1.65
N LEU A 177 -6.32 -0.01 2.02
CA LEU A 177 -5.53 -1.23 2.08
C LEU A 177 -6.01 -2.23 1.02
N LEU A 178 -5.06 -2.99 0.46
CA LEU A 178 -5.28 -4.19 -0.35
C LEU A 178 -4.72 -5.41 0.40
N ARG A 179 -5.45 -6.50 0.38
CA ARG A 179 -5.03 -7.79 0.88
C ARG A 179 -5.36 -8.90 -0.11
#